data_57e26d8be6dc45615ea46d06498658d9
#
_entry.id   57e26d8be6dc45615ea46d06498658d9
#
_cell.length_a   1.000
_cell.length_b   1.000
_cell.length_c   1.000
_cell.angle_alpha   90.00
_cell.angle_beta   90.00
_cell.angle_gamma   90.00
#
_symmetry.space_group_name_H-M   'P 1'
#
loop_
_entity.id
_entity.type
_entity.pdbx_description
1 polymer ?
#
loop_
_entity_poly.entity_id
_entity_poly.type
_entity_poly.pdbx_seq_one_letter_code
_entity_poly.pdbx_strand_id
1 'polypeptide(L)'
;MQKGIIGKKLGMTQLFGANGKVVPVTIIEAGPCTVVQKKTVESDGYQAVQMGYGEVSAKKVNKAAKGHFDKADVAPKRTLREFRFDDIAAVNVGDILKADVFAEGDKVDVVGTSKGKGYQGVIKRFGQHRLRESHGTGPVARHAGSNGSTSSPSRVFKGKRLPGHMGAVRVTVQNLSVVKIDAENNLIAIKGAIPGPKGSVVTIHDSVKA
;
A
#
# COMPACT_ATOMS: atom_id res chain seq x y z
N MET A 1 1.53 -5.16 16.06
CA MET A 1 1.02 -5.78 14.81
C MET A 1 1.10 -7.29 14.97
N GLN A 2 -0.02 -7.98 14.89
CA GLN A 2 -0.06 -9.44 15.08
C GLN A 2 -0.06 -10.20 13.74
N LYS A 3 -0.67 -9.62 12.72
CA LYS A 3 -0.84 -10.23 11.41
C LYS A 3 -0.31 -9.31 10.31
N GLY A 4 0.28 -9.87 9.27
CA GLY A 4 0.74 -9.10 8.12
C GLY A 4 1.05 -10.00 6.93
N ILE A 5 0.73 -9.57 5.70
CA ILE A 5 1.00 -10.30 4.48
C ILE A 5 1.21 -9.38 3.29
N ILE A 6 1.97 -9.84 2.30
CA ILE A 6 2.11 -9.16 1.02
C ILE A 6 1.13 -9.79 0.03
N GLY A 7 0.44 -8.95 -0.73
CA GLY A 7 -0.46 -9.44 -1.76
C GLY A 7 -0.42 -8.60 -3.04
N LYS A 8 -1.14 -9.08 -4.04
CA LYS A 8 -1.29 -8.44 -5.34
C LYS A 8 -2.76 -8.14 -5.60
N LYS A 9 -3.07 -6.90 -5.89
CA LYS A 9 -4.42 -6.47 -6.25
C LYS A 9 -4.85 -7.09 -7.58
N LEU A 10 -5.88 -7.93 -7.57
CA LEU A 10 -6.42 -8.53 -8.79
C LEU A 10 -7.47 -7.64 -9.45
N GLY A 11 -8.36 -7.02 -8.67
CA GLY A 11 -9.41 -6.16 -9.18
C GLY A 11 -10.48 -5.87 -8.15
N MET A 12 -11.58 -5.28 -8.60
CA MET A 12 -12.76 -5.06 -7.78
C MET A 12 -13.95 -5.81 -8.35
N THR A 13 -14.79 -6.29 -7.45
CA THR A 13 -16.08 -6.94 -7.75
C THR A 13 -17.08 -6.59 -6.66
N GLN A 14 -18.22 -7.21 -6.70
CA GLN A 14 -19.25 -7.09 -5.66
C GLN A 14 -19.66 -8.47 -5.16
N LEU A 15 -19.96 -8.54 -3.88
CA LEU A 15 -20.54 -9.71 -3.23
C LEU A 15 -21.91 -9.35 -2.67
N PHE A 16 -22.80 -10.30 -2.62
CA PHE A 16 -24.11 -10.11 -2.01
C PHE A 16 -24.08 -10.61 -0.57
N GLY A 17 -24.38 -9.72 0.36
CA GLY A 17 -24.52 -10.07 1.77
C GLY A 17 -25.81 -10.84 2.05
N ALA A 18 -25.90 -11.47 3.22
CA ALA A 18 -27.07 -12.25 3.66
C ALA A 18 -28.39 -11.44 3.61
N ASN A 19 -28.32 -10.14 3.76
CA ASN A 19 -29.48 -9.24 3.73
C ASN A 19 -29.81 -8.72 2.30
N GLY A 20 -29.30 -9.35 1.25
CA GLY A 20 -29.45 -8.88 -0.13
C GLY A 20 -28.70 -7.60 -0.47
N LYS A 21 -27.94 -7.01 0.47
CA LYS A 21 -27.15 -5.80 0.23
C LYS A 21 -25.92 -6.11 -0.60
N VAL A 22 -25.65 -5.27 -1.59
CA VAL A 22 -24.42 -5.33 -2.39
C VAL A 22 -23.25 -4.77 -1.59
N VAL A 23 -22.18 -5.55 -1.45
CA VAL A 23 -20.94 -5.16 -0.80
C VAL A 23 -19.85 -5.06 -1.87
N PRO A 24 -19.35 -3.83 -2.18
CA PRO A 24 -18.22 -3.68 -3.09
C PRO A 24 -16.95 -4.20 -2.41
N VAL A 25 -16.22 -5.06 -3.10
CA VAL A 25 -14.98 -5.66 -2.58
C VAL A 25 -13.84 -5.56 -3.56
N THR A 26 -12.63 -5.50 -3.03
CA THR A 26 -11.40 -5.67 -3.80
C THR A 26 -10.83 -7.04 -3.51
N ILE A 27 -10.52 -7.80 -4.55
CA ILE A 27 -9.87 -9.10 -4.46
C ILE A 27 -8.35 -8.90 -4.49
N ILE A 28 -7.69 -9.52 -3.52
CA ILE A 28 -6.23 -9.53 -3.38
C ILE A 28 -5.76 -10.99 -3.36
N GLU A 29 -4.78 -11.30 -4.17
CA GLU A 29 -4.01 -12.54 -4.07
C GLU A 29 -2.97 -12.34 -2.95
N ALA A 30 -3.23 -12.91 -1.77
CA ALA A 30 -2.45 -12.71 -0.56
C ALA A 30 -1.59 -13.93 -0.26
N GLY A 31 -0.31 -13.83 -0.57
CA GLY A 31 0.65 -14.93 -0.43
C GLY A 31 0.69 -15.87 -1.66
N PRO A 32 1.41 -17.00 -1.57
CA PRO A 32 2.24 -17.37 -0.43
C PRO A 32 3.43 -16.42 -0.21
N CYS A 33 3.67 -16.04 1.03
CA CYS A 33 4.80 -15.21 1.43
C CYS A 33 5.79 -16.06 2.23
N THR A 34 7.05 -16.05 1.84
CA THR A 34 8.10 -16.81 2.54
C THR A 34 8.90 -15.87 3.43
N VAL A 35 9.17 -16.27 4.66
CA VAL A 35 10.03 -15.55 5.59
C VAL A 35 11.48 -15.70 5.17
N VAL A 36 12.15 -14.59 4.89
CA VAL A 36 13.52 -14.56 4.39
C VAL A 36 14.51 -14.22 5.50
N GLN A 37 14.15 -13.32 6.40
CA GLN A 37 15.04 -12.90 7.49
C GLN A 37 14.23 -12.50 8.73
N LYS A 38 14.76 -12.83 9.89
CA LYS A 38 14.34 -12.24 11.18
C LYS A 38 15.37 -11.18 11.57
N LYS A 39 14.90 -10.00 11.93
CA LYS A 39 15.72 -8.93 12.48
C LYS A 39 15.51 -8.83 13.96
N THR A 40 16.60 -8.82 14.72
CA THR A 40 16.59 -8.74 16.18
C THR A 40 17.22 -7.45 16.65
N VAL A 41 16.93 -7.03 17.89
CA VAL A 41 17.51 -5.82 18.48
C VAL A 41 19.03 -5.92 18.56
N GLU A 42 19.57 -7.12 18.80
CA GLU A 42 21.01 -7.35 18.94
C GLU A 42 21.77 -7.17 17.62
N SER A 43 21.22 -7.67 16.50
CA SER A 43 21.90 -7.66 15.19
C SER A 43 21.57 -6.41 14.37
N ASP A 44 20.32 -5.95 14.41
CA ASP A 44 19.79 -4.92 13.50
C ASP A 44 19.32 -3.66 14.22
N GLY A 45 19.27 -3.67 15.57
CA GLY A 45 18.79 -2.55 16.39
C GLY A 45 17.26 -2.42 16.47
N TYR A 46 16.50 -3.29 15.80
CA TYR A 46 15.04 -3.33 15.87
C TYR A 46 14.51 -4.73 15.54
N GLN A 47 13.26 -4.98 15.92
CA GLN A 47 12.59 -6.25 15.66
C GLN A 47 11.69 -6.14 14.43
N ALA A 48 11.89 -7.05 13.46
CA ALA A 48 11.06 -7.19 12.27
C ALA A 48 11.23 -8.57 11.61
N VAL A 49 10.23 -8.96 10.83
CA VAL A 49 10.28 -10.14 9.95
C VAL A 49 10.26 -9.66 8.51
N GLN A 50 11.28 -10.02 7.73
CA GLN A 50 11.31 -9.75 6.31
C GLN A 50 10.66 -10.88 5.54
N MET A 51 9.62 -10.58 4.78
CA MET A 51 8.88 -11.53 3.96
C MET A 51 9.10 -11.27 2.47
N GLY A 52 9.19 -12.36 1.71
CA GLY A 52 9.31 -12.37 0.26
C GLY A 52 8.03 -12.82 -0.43
N TYR A 53 7.64 -12.11 -1.50
CA TYR A 53 6.46 -12.41 -2.31
C TYR A 53 6.80 -12.43 -3.80
N GLY A 54 6.16 -13.35 -4.52
CA GLY A 54 6.29 -13.51 -5.97
C GLY A 54 7.63 -14.11 -6.37
N GLU A 55 7.60 -15.16 -7.15
CA GLU A 55 8.80 -15.86 -7.60
C GLU A 55 9.53 -15.10 -8.70
N VAL A 56 10.84 -15.23 -8.73
CA VAL A 56 11.70 -14.68 -9.76
C VAL A 56 12.77 -15.69 -10.15
N SER A 57 13.06 -15.79 -11.43
CA SER A 57 14.14 -16.66 -11.90
C SER A 57 15.49 -16.19 -11.33
N ALA A 58 16.32 -17.13 -10.86
CA ALA A 58 17.65 -16.86 -10.32
C ALA A 58 18.57 -16.09 -11.29
N LYS A 59 18.34 -16.22 -12.61
CA LYS A 59 19.06 -15.48 -13.66
C LYS A 59 18.80 -13.98 -13.65
N LYS A 60 17.66 -13.53 -13.07
CA LYS A 60 17.25 -12.12 -13.00
C LYS A 60 17.62 -11.45 -11.67
N VAL A 61 18.29 -12.17 -10.78
CA VAL A 61 18.68 -11.69 -9.46
C VAL A 61 20.19 -11.42 -9.46
N ASN A 62 20.62 -10.30 -8.90
CA ASN A 62 22.03 -9.96 -8.77
C ASN A 62 22.71 -10.83 -7.69
N LYS A 63 24.05 -10.90 -7.70
CA LYS A 63 24.84 -11.75 -6.77
C LYS A 63 24.56 -11.42 -5.30
N ALA A 64 24.43 -10.12 -4.96
CA ALA A 64 24.17 -9.69 -3.59
C ALA A 64 22.79 -10.17 -3.08
N ALA A 65 21.73 -9.97 -3.87
CA ALA A 65 20.39 -10.46 -3.51
C ALA A 65 20.33 -12.00 -3.50
N LYS A 66 21.05 -12.68 -4.42
CA LYS A 66 21.15 -14.13 -4.42
C LYS A 66 21.76 -14.62 -3.10
N GLY A 67 22.90 -14.07 -2.67
CA GLY A 67 23.53 -14.43 -1.39
C GLY A 67 22.60 -14.19 -0.18
N HIS A 68 21.73 -13.19 -0.23
CA HIS A 68 20.73 -12.94 0.81
C HIS A 68 19.69 -14.07 0.89
N PHE A 69 19.20 -14.56 -0.25
CA PHE A 69 18.25 -15.69 -0.30
C PHE A 69 18.93 -17.02 0.01
N ASP A 70 20.17 -17.24 -0.48
CA ASP A 70 20.95 -18.45 -0.22
C ASP A 70 21.24 -18.62 1.27
N LYS A 71 21.48 -17.51 2.01
CA LYS A 71 21.65 -17.53 3.48
C LYS A 71 20.41 -18.02 4.21
N ALA A 72 19.24 -17.79 3.67
CA ALA A 72 17.94 -18.18 4.23
C ALA A 72 17.45 -19.54 3.69
N ASP A 73 18.15 -20.14 2.75
CA ASP A 73 17.75 -21.33 2.01
C ASP A 73 16.36 -21.19 1.36
N VAL A 74 16.11 -20.01 0.78
CA VAL A 74 14.82 -19.64 0.18
C VAL A 74 15.00 -19.31 -1.30
N ALA A 75 14.08 -19.78 -2.14
CA ALA A 75 14.03 -19.40 -3.54
C ALA A 75 13.89 -17.87 -3.71
N PRO A 76 14.56 -17.25 -4.70
CA PRO A 76 14.52 -15.82 -4.90
C PRO A 76 13.10 -15.27 -5.07
N LYS A 77 12.77 -14.21 -4.33
CA LYS A 77 11.47 -13.52 -4.38
C LYS A 77 11.60 -12.14 -5.01
N ARG A 78 10.55 -11.72 -5.71
CA ARG A 78 10.54 -10.44 -6.43
C ARG A 78 10.41 -9.23 -5.53
N THR A 79 9.63 -9.34 -4.47
CA THR A 79 9.31 -8.22 -3.56
C THR A 79 9.61 -8.64 -2.13
N LEU A 80 10.43 -7.85 -1.46
CA LEU A 80 10.71 -7.98 -0.04
C LEU A 80 10.04 -6.84 0.72
N ARG A 81 9.40 -7.15 1.86
CA ARG A 81 8.83 -6.17 2.79
C ARG A 81 9.05 -6.64 4.22
N GLU A 82 9.20 -5.67 5.11
CA GLU A 82 9.38 -5.92 6.53
C GLU A 82 8.08 -5.64 7.28
N PHE A 83 7.79 -6.52 8.23
CA PHE A 83 6.66 -6.41 9.14
C PHE A 83 7.16 -6.45 10.58
N ARG A 84 6.66 -5.54 11.40
CA ARG A 84 6.97 -5.48 12.83
C ARG A 84 5.91 -6.25 13.59
N PHE A 85 6.14 -7.54 13.80
CA PHE A 85 5.29 -8.37 14.62
C PHE A 85 5.59 -8.16 16.10
N ASP A 86 4.58 -8.32 16.95
CA ASP A 86 4.72 -8.21 18.40
C ASP A 86 5.45 -9.46 18.95
N ASP A 87 5.15 -10.64 18.37
CA ASP A 87 5.85 -11.89 18.67
C ASP A 87 6.60 -12.39 17.42
N ILE A 88 7.90 -12.18 17.42
CA ILE A 88 8.80 -12.66 16.36
C ILE A 88 9.25 -14.11 16.62
N ALA A 89 9.13 -14.61 17.85
CA ALA A 89 9.58 -15.96 18.19
C ALA A 89 8.75 -17.03 17.47
N ALA A 90 7.44 -16.76 17.30
CA ALA A 90 6.50 -17.66 16.66
C ALA A 90 6.75 -17.95 15.16
N VAL A 91 7.54 -17.12 14.49
CA VAL A 91 7.78 -17.22 13.03
C VAL A 91 9.24 -17.61 12.78
N ASN A 92 9.51 -18.60 11.94
CA ASN A 92 10.86 -19.03 11.57
C ASN A 92 11.22 -18.64 10.14
N VAL A 93 12.53 -18.54 9.89
CA VAL A 93 13.05 -18.34 8.52
C VAL A 93 12.69 -19.57 7.68
N GLY A 94 12.16 -19.35 6.48
CA GLY A 94 11.67 -20.40 5.61
C GLY A 94 10.15 -20.65 5.74
N ASP A 95 9.49 -20.21 6.81
CA ASP A 95 8.04 -20.37 6.97
C ASP A 95 7.26 -19.71 5.85
N ILE A 96 6.14 -20.32 5.46
CA ILE A 96 5.26 -19.84 4.40
C ILE A 96 3.95 -19.35 5.02
N LEU A 97 3.72 -18.05 4.91
CA LEU A 97 2.47 -17.41 5.34
C LEU A 97 1.50 -17.30 4.15
N LYS A 98 0.25 -17.72 4.36
CA LYS A 98 -0.84 -17.70 3.36
C LYS A 98 -1.98 -16.81 3.83
N ALA A 99 -3.05 -16.75 3.05
CA ALA A 99 -4.25 -15.96 3.34
C ALA A 99 -4.96 -16.35 4.64
N ASP A 100 -4.74 -17.55 5.15
CA ASP A 100 -5.29 -18.14 6.38
C ASP A 100 -4.86 -17.42 7.68
N VAL A 101 -3.83 -16.58 7.62
CA VAL A 101 -3.44 -15.71 8.75
C VAL A 101 -4.56 -14.78 9.19
N PHE A 102 -5.45 -14.39 8.26
CA PHE A 102 -6.61 -13.53 8.54
C PHE A 102 -7.88 -14.35 8.68
N ALA A 103 -8.86 -13.80 9.37
CA ALA A 103 -10.20 -14.34 9.50
C ALA A 103 -11.25 -13.40 8.86
N GLU A 104 -12.40 -13.96 8.48
CA GLU A 104 -13.53 -13.15 8.03
C GLU A 104 -14.02 -12.23 9.15
N GLY A 105 -14.27 -10.98 8.82
CA GLY A 105 -14.63 -9.95 9.80
C GLY A 105 -13.45 -9.16 10.36
N ASP A 106 -12.21 -9.62 10.22
CA ASP A 106 -11.02 -8.91 10.68
C ASP A 106 -10.97 -7.48 10.11
N LYS A 107 -10.48 -6.56 10.95
CA LYS A 107 -10.18 -5.18 10.54
C LYS A 107 -8.73 -5.09 10.11
N VAL A 108 -8.53 -4.57 8.90
CA VAL A 108 -7.20 -4.51 8.29
C VAL A 108 -6.90 -3.12 7.73
N ASP A 109 -5.61 -2.78 7.73
CA ASP A 109 -5.06 -1.62 7.06
C ASP A 109 -4.31 -2.09 5.81
N VAL A 110 -4.57 -1.44 4.68
CA VAL A 110 -3.95 -1.80 3.40
C VAL A 110 -3.05 -0.67 2.92
N VAL A 111 -1.77 -0.99 2.75
CA VAL A 111 -0.76 -0.05 2.25
C VAL A 111 -0.43 -0.38 0.80
N GLY A 112 -0.41 0.62 -0.05
CA GLY A 112 -0.02 0.46 -1.44
C GLY A 112 0.42 1.78 -2.06
N THR A 113 0.90 1.71 -3.30
CA THR A 113 1.25 2.90 -4.08
C THR A 113 0.04 3.34 -4.88
N SER A 114 -0.39 4.58 -4.68
CA SER A 114 -1.53 5.15 -5.41
C SER A 114 -1.26 5.26 -6.90
N LYS A 115 -2.33 5.33 -7.72
CA LYS A 115 -2.20 5.58 -9.16
C LYS A 115 -1.52 6.92 -9.41
N GLY A 116 -0.49 6.96 -10.25
CA GLY A 116 0.14 8.19 -10.70
C GLY A 116 -0.82 9.04 -11.54
N LYS A 117 -0.80 10.34 -11.33
CA LYS A 117 -1.61 11.33 -12.07
C LYS A 117 -0.75 12.37 -12.80
N GLY A 118 0.57 12.19 -12.76
CA GLY A 118 1.53 13.10 -13.35
C GLY A 118 1.55 14.48 -12.68
N TYR A 119 1.97 15.50 -13.41
CA TYR A 119 1.94 16.89 -12.94
C TYR A 119 0.52 17.42 -12.99
N GLN A 120 0.01 17.92 -11.88
CA GLN A 120 -1.36 18.41 -11.75
C GLN A 120 -1.39 19.83 -11.19
N GLY A 121 -2.36 20.61 -11.68
CA GLY A 121 -2.67 21.94 -11.17
C GLY A 121 -3.29 21.90 -9.77
N VAL A 122 -3.30 23.03 -9.10
CA VAL A 122 -3.71 23.19 -7.71
C VAL A 122 -5.17 22.79 -7.44
N ILE A 123 -6.04 22.99 -8.41
CA ILE A 123 -7.46 22.65 -8.30
C ILE A 123 -7.63 21.14 -8.13
N LYS A 124 -7.00 20.32 -9.00
CA LYS A 124 -7.09 18.87 -8.91
C LYS A 124 -6.28 18.30 -7.76
N ARG A 125 -5.10 18.91 -7.48
CA ARG A 125 -4.18 18.42 -6.46
C ARG A 125 -4.66 18.67 -5.04
N PHE A 126 -5.28 19.81 -4.79
CA PHE A 126 -5.67 20.26 -3.45
C PHE A 126 -7.16 20.66 -3.32
N GLY A 127 -7.97 20.52 -4.37
CA GLY A 127 -9.38 20.88 -4.32
C GLY A 127 -9.63 22.39 -4.18
N GLN A 128 -8.70 23.23 -4.67
CA GLN A 128 -8.90 24.67 -4.63
C GLN A 128 -10.03 25.10 -5.57
N HIS A 129 -10.73 26.17 -5.21
CA HIS A 129 -11.75 26.77 -6.05
C HIS A 129 -11.14 27.36 -7.32
N ARG A 130 -11.83 27.20 -8.43
CA ARG A 130 -11.53 27.90 -9.67
C ARG A 130 -12.23 29.26 -9.69
N LEU A 131 -11.70 30.19 -10.42
CA LEU A 131 -12.39 31.44 -10.73
C LEU A 131 -13.50 31.18 -11.77
N ARG A 132 -14.42 32.14 -11.93
CA ARG A 132 -15.42 32.11 -13.00
C ARG A 132 -14.72 32.19 -14.35
N GLU A 133 -15.30 31.55 -15.37
CA GLU A 133 -14.73 31.56 -16.73
C GLU A 133 -15.19 32.82 -17.55
N SER A 134 -16.07 33.64 -16.97
CA SER A 134 -16.61 34.87 -17.55
C SER A 134 -16.26 36.08 -16.70
N HIS A 135 -16.80 37.27 -17.08
CA HIS A 135 -16.57 38.53 -16.38
C HIS A 135 -15.07 38.92 -16.23
N GLY A 136 -14.32 38.82 -17.34
CA GLY A 136 -12.93 39.31 -17.42
C GLY A 136 -11.87 38.40 -16.84
N THR A 137 -12.19 37.22 -16.35
CA THR A 137 -11.21 36.25 -15.80
C THR A 137 -10.26 35.75 -16.86
N GLY A 138 -10.71 35.48 -18.08
CA GLY A 138 -9.92 34.98 -19.19
C GLY A 138 -9.21 33.63 -18.87
N PRO A 139 -7.98 33.41 -19.38
CA PRO A 139 -7.30 32.12 -19.30
C PRO A 139 -6.78 31.73 -17.91
N VAL A 140 -6.91 32.62 -16.91
CA VAL A 140 -6.36 32.40 -15.55
C VAL A 140 -7.30 31.67 -14.59
N ALA A 141 -8.47 31.25 -15.05
CA ALA A 141 -9.50 30.62 -14.22
C ALA A 141 -9.00 29.42 -13.40
N ARG A 142 -7.97 28.71 -13.85
CA ARG A 142 -7.42 27.52 -13.20
C ARG A 142 -6.01 27.73 -12.62
N HIS A 143 -5.55 28.96 -12.50
CA HIS A 143 -4.23 29.29 -11.96
C HIS A 143 -4.17 29.16 -10.43
N ALA A 144 -2.95 29.15 -9.90
CA ALA A 144 -2.71 28.99 -8.46
C ALA A 144 -3.05 30.24 -7.62
N GLY A 145 -3.25 31.38 -8.29
CA GLY A 145 -3.49 32.67 -7.62
C GLY A 145 -2.23 33.29 -7.03
N SER A 146 -2.38 34.23 -6.12
CA SER A 146 -1.29 34.97 -5.49
C SER A 146 -0.34 34.06 -4.70
N ASN A 147 0.96 34.35 -4.73
CA ASN A 147 1.96 33.68 -3.94
C ASN A 147 2.18 34.28 -2.55
N GLY A 148 1.57 35.40 -2.26
CA GLY A 148 1.67 36.11 -0.98
C GLY A 148 1.81 37.62 -1.18
N SER A 149 2.19 38.32 -0.12
CA SER A 149 2.51 39.77 -0.12
C SER A 149 3.91 40.03 -0.66
N THR A 150 4.26 41.31 -0.86
CA THR A 150 5.53 41.73 -1.48
C THR A 150 6.68 41.84 -0.46
N SER A 151 6.98 43.04 0.05
CA SER A 151 8.14 43.34 0.88
C SER A 151 8.11 42.71 2.28
N SER A 152 6.94 42.41 2.80
CA SER A 152 6.79 41.66 4.06
C SER A 152 5.84 40.49 3.83
N PRO A 153 6.28 39.24 3.96
CA PRO A 153 7.55 38.68 4.49
C PRO A 153 8.69 38.52 3.47
N SER A 154 8.61 39.06 2.26
CA SER A 154 9.59 38.91 1.16
C SER A 154 9.90 37.49 0.74
N ARG A 155 8.99 36.56 1.00
CA ARG A 155 9.15 35.12 0.65
C ARG A 155 7.79 34.44 0.46
N VAL A 156 7.81 33.33 -0.25
CA VAL A 156 6.70 32.38 -0.27
C VAL A 156 6.83 31.43 0.92
N PHE A 157 5.80 31.29 1.72
CA PHE A 157 5.82 30.41 2.89
C PHE A 157 5.96 28.94 2.51
N LYS A 158 6.62 28.17 3.40
CA LYS A 158 6.66 26.71 3.30
C LYS A 158 5.23 26.15 3.37
N GLY A 159 4.99 25.07 2.64
CA GLY A 159 3.66 24.45 2.59
C GLY A 159 2.65 25.13 1.67
N LYS A 160 3.02 26.20 0.94
CA LYS A 160 2.19 26.80 -0.09
C LYS A 160 1.72 25.73 -1.09
N ARG A 161 0.42 25.64 -1.31
CA ARG A 161 -0.20 24.67 -2.23
C ARG A 161 0.01 25.14 -3.67
N LEU A 162 0.96 24.54 -4.36
CA LEU A 162 1.34 24.83 -5.75
C LEU A 162 1.15 23.58 -6.63
N PRO A 163 1.08 23.75 -7.97
CA PRO A 163 1.05 22.63 -8.89
C PRO A 163 2.29 21.74 -8.73
N GLY A 164 2.17 20.47 -9.08
CA GLY A 164 3.27 19.52 -8.96
C GLY A 164 2.82 18.07 -9.15
N HIS A 165 3.72 17.15 -8.86
CA HIS A 165 3.45 15.72 -8.96
C HIS A 165 2.30 15.29 -8.04
N MET A 166 1.38 14.49 -8.58
CA MET A 166 0.24 13.93 -7.85
C MET A 166 0.16 12.42 -8.08
N GLY A 167 -0.14 11.68 -7.03
CA GLY A 167 -0.20 10.23 -7.07
C GLY A 167 1.18 9.57 -7.07
N ALA A 168 1.25 8.26 -7.34
CA ALA A 168 2.44 7.42 -7.22
C ALA A 168 3.15 7.53 -5.86
N VAL A 169 2.38 7.78 -4.80
CA VAL A 169 2.84 7.89 -3.41
C VAL A 169 2.32 6.72 -2.59
N ARG A 170 3.04 6.36 -1.53
CA ARG A 170 2.59 5.37 -0.56
C ARG A 170 1.38 5.91 0.20
N VAL A 171 0.29 5.14 0.19
CA VAL A 171 -0.97 5.48 0.87
C VAL A 171 -1.42 4.28 1.68
N THR A 172 -1.89 4.53 2.90
CA THR A 172 -2.53 3.54 3.76
C THR A 172 -4.03 3.84 3.82
N VAL A 173 -4.85 2.85 3.48
CA VAL A 173 -6.29 2.89 3.72
C VAL A 173 -6.56 2.04 4.95
N GLN A 174 -7.08 2.69 5.99
CA GLN A 174 -7.24 2.10 7.32
C GLN A 174 -8.65 1.56 7.56
N ASN A 175 -8.76 0.63 8.50
CA ASN A 175 -10.02 0.12 9.05
C ASN A 175 -10.96 -0.47 7.99
N LEU A 176 -10.40 -1.23 7.05
CA LEU A 176 -11.17 -2.02 6.10
C LEU A 176 -11.56 -3.36 6.74
N SER A 177 -12.69 -3.93 6.33
CA SER A 177 -13.11 -5.25 6.81
C SER A 177 -12.85 -6.33 5.77
N VAL A 178 -12.35 -7.48 6.22
CA VAL A 178 -12.26 -8.70 5.42
C VAL A 178 -13.66 -9.29 5.29
N VAL A 179 -14.13 -9.50 4.08
CA VAL A 179 -15.49 -10.03 3.79
C VAL A 179 -15.47 -11.53 3.60
N LYS A 180 -14.47 -12.03 2.85
CA LYS A 180 -14.34 -13.46 2.55
C LYS A 180 -12.87 -13.82 2.34
N ILE A 181 -12.51 -15.04 2.73
CA ILE A 181 -11.18 -15.61 2.51
C ILE A 181 -11.34 -16.93 1.76
N ASP A 182 -10.52 -17.12 0.75
CA ASP A 182 -10.35 -18.36 0.03
C ASP A 182 -8.90 -18.82 0.24
N ALA A 183 -8.73 -19.76 1.17
CA ALA A 183 -7.41 -20.26 1.54
C ALA A 183 -6.78 -21.14 0.45
N GLU A 184 -7.60 -21.83 -0.37
CA GLU A 184 -7.12 -22.69 -1.44
C GLU A 184 -6.44 -21.90 -2.54
N ASN A 185 -7.07 -20.78 -2.95
CA ASN A 185 -6.56 -19.90 -4.00
C ASN A 185 -5.75 -18.71 -3.46
N ASN A 186 -5.52 -18.64 -2.14
CA ASN A 186 -4.86 -17.53 -1.45
C ASN A 186 -5.50 -16.16 -1.76
N LEU A 187 -6.83 -16.08 -1.80
CA LEU A 187 -7.57 -14.86 -2.09
C LEU A 187 -8.20 -14.27 -0.83
N ILE A 188 -8.07 -12.96 -0.70
CA ILE A 188 -8.76 -12.18 0.34
C ILE A 188 -9.64 -11.13 -0.34
N ALA A 189 -10.93 -11.13 0.00
CA ALA A 189 -11.89 -10.12 -0.41
C ALA A 189 -12.03 -9.06 0.68
N ILE A 190 -11.55 -7.85 0.43
CA ILE A 190 -11.59 -6.72 1.36
C ILE A 190 -12.69 -5.74 0.91
N LYS A 191 -13.53 -5.30 1.85
CA LYS A 191 -14.61 -4.35 1.59
C LYS A 191 -14.04 -3.00 1.17
N GLY A 192 -14.49 -2.49 0.02
CA GLY A 192 -14.15 -1.15 -0.47
C GLY A 192 -12.96 -1.13 -1.41
N ALA A 193 -12.39 0.06 -1.60
CA ALA A 193 -11.29 0.33 -2.51
C ALA A 193 -9.94 0.32 -1.78
N ILE A 194 -8.91 -0.21 -2.45
CA ILE A 194 -7.53 -0.22 -1.98
C ILE A 194 -6.62 0.56 -2.93
N PRO A 195 -5.45 1.05 -2.47
CA PRO A 195 -4.53 1.82 -3.29
C PRO A 195 -4.01 1.05 -4.51
N GLY A 196 -3.69 1.78 -5.55
CA GLY A 196 -2.99 1.28 -6.73
C GLY A 196 -3.86 0.76 -7.88
N PRO A 197 -3.24 0.51 -9.05
CA PRO A 197 -3.87 -0.14 -10.19
C PRO A 197 -4.05 -1.65 -9.97
N LYS A 198 -4.76 -2.31 -10.88
CA LYS A 198 -4.76 -3.77 -10.99
C LYS A 198 -3.33 -4.27 -11.21
N GLY A 199 -2.95 -5.34 -10.52
CA GLY A 199 -1.60 -5.91 -10.55
C GLY A 199 -0.59 -5.24 -9.60
N SER A 200 -0.96 -4.20 -8.85
CA SER A 200 -0.07 -3.57 -7.87
C SER A 200 0.14 -4.44 -6.64
N VAL A 201 1.35 -4.39 -6.10
CA VAL A 201 1.68 -5.01 -4.82
C VAL A 201 1.16 -4.14 -3.68
N VAL A 202 0.52 -4.77 -2.71
CA VAL A 202 0.00 -4.15 -1.49
C VAL A 202 0.47 -4.94 -0.27
N THR A 203 0.54 -4.30 0.88
CA THR A 203 0.73 -4.97 2.17
C THR A 203 -0.53 -4.82 3.00
N ILE A 204 -0.94 -5.91 3.61
CA ILE A 204 -2.11 -5.99 4.48
C ILE A 204 -1.61 -6.29 5.88
N HIS A 205 -2.10 -5.60 6.86
CA HIS A 205 -1.83 -5.84 8.28
C HIS A 205 -3.04 -5.45 9.13
N ASP A 206 -3.03 -5.85 10.40
CA ASP A 206 -4.10 -5.51 11.34
C ASP A 206 -4.31 -4.01 11.40
N SER A 207 -5.55 -3.61 11.61
CA SER A 207 -5.87 -2.20 11.78
C SER A 207 -5.38 -1.67 13.11
N VAL A 208 -4.73 -0.52 13.08
CA VAL A 208 -4.32 0.23 14.28
C VAL A 208 -5.52 0.85 14.99
N LYS A 209 -6.67 0.96 14.30
CA LYS A 209 -7.90 1.61 14.79
C LYS A 209 -9.05 0.65 15.08
N ALA A 210 -8.77 -0.65 15.12
CA ALA A 210 -9.79 -1.67 15.43
C ALA A 210 -9.98 -1.81 16.93
#